data_1d9c7dd4e49220a1afbe6a03b9b2ae4e
#
_entry.id   1d9c7dd4e49220a1afbe6a03b9b2ae4e
#
_cell.length_a   1.000
_cell.length_b   1.000
_cell.length_c   1.000
_cell.angle_alpha   90.00
_cell.angle_beta   90.00
_cell.angle_gamma   90.00
#
_symmetry.space_group_name_H-M   'P 1'
#
loop_
_entity.id
_entity.type
_entity.pdbx_description
1 polymer ?
#
loop_
_entity_poly.entity_id
_entity_poly.type
_entity_poly.pdbx_seq_one_letter_code
_entity_poly.pdbx_strand_id
1 'polypeptide(L)'
;MSVILRNDYGAIAVNKGVIERMIIDDLLDIGDEIILCTKKGKPIKDKPARFYDPSRFTDPDYFDAVEVYEKKQQVRVKVFIITAFGSSISELTDEIFRRIENDFAILKLNNPGIITVNIKGVMSEDQIVRRNIEVIRKNV
;
A
#
# COMPACT_ATOMS: atom_id res chain seq x y z
N MET A 1 -8.86 0.12 15.13
CA MET A 1 -7.63 -0.31 15.83
C MET A 1 -6.55 0.73 15.66
N SER A 2 -5.71 0.93 16.66
CA SER A 2 -4.60 1.86 16.56
C SER A 2 -3.27 1.11 16.66
N VAL A 3 -2.24 1.68 16.06
CA VAL A 3 -0.87 1.24 16.25
C VAL A 3 -0.12 2.30 17.03
N ILE A 4 0.86 1.88 17.80
CA ILE A 4 1.70 2.81 18.54
C ILE A 4 2.93 3.10 17.69
N LEU A 5 3.08 4.35 17.28
CA LEU A 5 4.20 4.81 16.49
C LEU A 5 5.10 5.67 17.35
N ARG A 6 6.38 5.65 17.06
CA ARG A 6 7.38 6.43 17.80
C ARG A 6 7.98 7.50 16.90
N ASN A 7 8.24 8.64 17.48
CA ASN A 7 9.03 9.71 16.85
C ASN A 7 10.02 10.25 17.90
N ASP A 8 10.73 11.33 17.56
CA ASP A 8 11.73 11.92 18.46
C ASP A 8 11.13 12.47 19.75
N TYR A 9 9.83 12.65 19.82
CA TYR A 9 9.11 13.19 20.97
C TYR A 9 8.43 12.13 21.84
N GLY A 10 8.52 10.85 21.45
CA GLY A 10 7.94 9.75 22.22
C GLY A 10 7.04 8.85 21.41
N ALA A 11 6.13 8.16 22.09
CA ALA A 11 5.19 7.22 21.48
C ALA A 11 3.85 7.92 21.20
N ILE A 12 3.30 7.69 20.02
CA ILE A 12 2.01 8.23 19.59
C ILE A 12 1.12 7.09 19.14
N ALA A 13 -0.12 7.05 19.61
CA ALA A 13 -1.11 6.11 19.10
C ALA A 13 -1.79 6.73 17.87
N VAL A 14 -1.69 6.07 16.73
CA VAL A 14 -2.30 6.51 15.48
C VAL A 14 -3.25 5.43 14.99
N ASN A 15 -4.42 5.85 14.50
CA ASN A 15 -5.37 4.92 13.91
C ASN A 15 -4.75 4.32 12.65
N LYS A 16 -4.61 3.00 12.66
CA LYS A 16 -3.97 2.29 11.54
C LYS A 16 -4.77 2.47 10.24
N GLY A 17 -6.10 2.64 10.33
CA GLY A 17 -6.93 2.89 9.14
C GLY A 17 -6.60 4.20 8.44
N VAL A 18 -6.15 5.21 9.17
CA VAL A 18 -5.72 6.49 8.58
C VAL A 18 -4.46 6.26 7.72
N ILE A 19 -3.51 5.52 8.25
CA ILE A 19 -2.27 5.20 7.54
C ILE A 19 -2.56 4.35 6.30
N GLU A 20 -3.38 3.31 6.45
CA GLU A 20 -3.76 2.44 5.34
C GLU A 20 -4.44 3.23 4.22
N ARG A 21 -5.32 4.16 4.59
CA ARG A 21 -6.01 5.01 3.61
C ARG A 21 -5.06 5.91 2.84
N MET A 22 -4.11 6.52 3.53
CA MET A 22 -3.10 7.35 2.86
C MET A 22 -2.32 6.54 1.84
N ILE A 23 -1.94 5.32 2.20
CA ILE A 23 -1.21 4.42 1.30
C ILE A 23 -2.07 4.01 0.12
N ILE A 24 -3.33 3.67 0.35
CA ILE A 24 -4.26 3.32 -0.74
C ILE A 24 -4.39 4.47 -1.73
N ASP A 25 -4.57 5.69 -1.24
CA ASP A 25 -4.67 6.87 -2.10
C ASP A 25 -3.41 7.07 -2.93
N ASP A 26 -2.23 6.84 -2.34
CA ASP A 26 -0.97 6.88 -3.07
C ASP A 26 -0.92 5.87 -4.20
N LEU A 27 -1.32 4.63 -3.91
CA LEU A 27 -1.31 3.55 -4.90
C LEU A 27 -2.27 3.84 -6.04
N LEU A 28 -3.47 4.34 -5.74
CA LEU A 28 -4.45 4.70 -6.76
C LEU A 28 -3.96 5.87 -7.62
N ASP A 29 -3.22 6.80 -7.03
CA ASP A 29 -2.66 7.95 -7.75
C ASP A 29 -1.55 7.58 -8.73
N ILE A 30 -0.88 6.45 -8.54
CA ILE A 30 0.11 5.95 -9.50
C ILE A 30 -0.53 5.64 -10.84
N GLY A 31 -1.80 5.19 -10.85
CA GLY A 31 -2.58 5.02 -12.05
C GLY A 31 -2.52 3.62 -12.64
N ASP A 32 -2.52 3.54 -13.97
CA ASP A 32 -2.77 2.30 -14.71
C ASP A 32 -1.63 1.27 -14.65
N GLU A 33 -0.47 1.66 -14.16
CA GLU A 33 0.67 0.74 -14.07
C GLU A 33 0.51 -0.31 -12.99
N ILE A 34 -0.41 -0.09 -12.03
CA ILE A 34 -0.67 -1.04 -10.96
C ILE A 34 -2.16 -1.22 -10.74
N ILE A 35 -2.51 -2.40 -10.26
CA ILE A 35 -3.85 -2.73 -9.79
C ILE A 35 -3.70 -3.27 -8.38
N LEU A 36 -4.51 -2.76 -7.44
CA LEU A 36 -4.50 -3.28 -6.09
C LEU A 36 -5.15 -4.66 -6.07
N CYS A 37 -4.60 -5.55 -5.25
CA CYS A 37 -5.12 -6.91 -5.13
C CYS A 37 -5.09 -7.38 -3.68
N THR A 38 -5.77 -8.51 -3.42
CA THR A 38 -5.76 -9.15 -2.12
C THR A 38 -4.45 -9.91 -1.90
N LYS A 39 -4.23 -10.39 -0.68
CA LYS A 39 -3.09 -11.27 -0.37
C LYS A 39 -2.99 -12.49 -1.27
N LYS A 40 -4.13 -12.97 -1.78
CA LYS A 40 -4.18 -14.12 -2.68
C LYS A 40 -4.01 -13.75 -4.14
N GLY A 41 -3.87 -12.46 -4.45
CA GLY A 41 -3.69 -12.00 -5.81
C GLY A 41 -4.98 -11.73 -6.57
N LYS A 42 -6.12 -11.70 -5.89
CA LYS A 42 -7.39 -11.36 -6.54
C LYS A 42 -7.46 -9.85 -6.75
N PRO A 43 -7.63 -9.36 -7.99
CA PRO A 43 -7.71 -7.92 -8.22
C PRO A 43 -8.93 -7.31 -7.55
N ILE A 44 -8.74 -6.11 -7.02
CA ILE A 44 -9.80 -5.33 -6.41
C ILE A 44 -10.26 -4.32 -7.45
N LYS A 45 -11.53 -4.44 -7.87
CA LYS A 45 -12.07 -3.60 -8.93
C LYS A 45 -12.88 -2.47 -8.34
N ASP A 46 -12.80 -1.31 -8.98
CA ASP A 46 -13.65 -0.18 -8.63
C ASP A 46 -15.12 -0.53 -8.85
N LYS A 47 -15.97 -0.01 -7.98
CA LYS A 47 -17.41 -0.12 -8.17
C LYS A 47 -17.83 0.81 -9.31
N PRO A 48 -18.88 0.43 -10.06
CA PRO A 48 -19.42 1.33 -11.09
C PRO A 48 -19.74 2.70 -10.53
N ALA A 49 -19.55 3.74 -11.35
CA ALA A 49 -19.77 5.13 -10.94
C ALA A 49 -21.15 5.39 -10.35
N ARG A 50 -22.17 4.66 -10.82
CA ARG A 50 -23.56 4.78 -10.31
C ARG A 50 -23.69 4.39 -8.83
N PHE A 51 -22.74 3.65 -8.30
CA PHE A 51 -22.70 3.25 -6.89
C PHE A 51 -21.71 4.08 -6.08
N TYR A 52 -21.10 5.08 -6.70
CA TYR A 52 -20.16 5.93 -6.02
C TYR A 52 -20.89 6.83 -5.02
N ASP A 53 -20.41 6.79 -3.79
CA ASP A 53 -20.87 7.65 -2.71
C ASP A 53 -19.81 8.73 -2.47
N PRO A 54 -20.09 9.99 -2.77
CA PRO A 54 -19.10 11.05 -2.59
C PRO A 54 -18.68 11.28 -1.13
N SER A 55 -19.43 10.75 -0.16
CA SER A 55 -19.03 10.80 1.24
C SER A 55 -17.94 9.78 1.57
N ARG A 56 -17.68 8.82 0.68
CA ARG A 56 -16.64 7.81 0.85
C ARG A 56 -15.46 8.15 -0.05
N PHE A 57 -14.31 8.36 0.56
CA PHE A 57 -13.10 8.68 -0.18
C PHE A 57 -12.43 7.44 -0.75
N THR A 58 -12.68 6.25 -0.15
CA THR A 58 -11.99 5.01 -0.52
C THR A 58 -12.96 3.84 -0.40
N ASP A 59 -12.99 2.97 -1.43
CA ASP A 59 -13.76 1.74 -1.37
C ASP A 59 -13.18 0.85 -0.26
N PRO A 60 -14.01 0.35 0.69
CA PRO A 60 -13.52 -0.50 1.77
C PRO A 60 -12.74 -1.74 1.31
N ASP A 61 -13.03 -2.27 0.12
CA ASP A 61 -12.34 -3.46 -0.40
C ASP A 61 -10.84 -3.20 -0.62
N TYR A 62 -10.44 -1.95 -0.85
CA TYR A 62 -9.02 -1.62 -1.04
C TYR A 62 -8.19 -1.86 0.21
N PHE A 63 -8.80 -1.88 1.38
CA PHE A 63 -8.05 -2.17 2.62
C PHE A 63 -7.48 -3.59 2.65
N ASP A 64 -7.98 -4.49 1.81
CA ASP A 64 -7.41 -5.83 1.67
C ASP A 64 -6.05 -5.82 0.97
N ALA A 65 -5.71 -4.73 0.28
CA ALA A 65 -4.43 -4.59 -0.44
C ALA A 65 -3.32 -4.00 0.42
N VAL A 66 -3.63 -3.52 1.61
CA VAL A 66 -2.64 -2.84 2.47
C VAL A 66 -2.76 -3.42 3.87
N GLU A 67 -1.61 -3.73 4.47
CA GLU A 67 -1.53 -4.20 5.84
C GLU A 67 -0.52 -3.36 6.59
N VAL A 68 -0.94 -2.73 7.67
CA VAL A 68 -0.07 -1.98 8.58
C VAL A 68 -0.11 -2.68 9.93
N TYR A 69 1.04 -3.05 10.45
CA TYR A 69 1.12 -3.75 11.72
C TYR A 69 2.39 -3.38 12.47
N GLU A 70 2.40 -3.68 13.75
CA GLU A 70 3.56 -3.43 14.61
C GLU A 70 4.21 -4.76 14.99
N LYS A 71 5.52 -4.82 14.86
CA LYS A 71 6.30 -5.99 15.26
C LYS A 71 7.67 -5.53 15.76
N LYS A 72 8.10 -6.02 16.93
CA LYS A 72 9.39 -5.66 17.54
C LYS A 72 9.56 -4.14 17.66
N GLN A 73 8.50 -3.45 18.08
CA GLN A 73 8.48 -2.00 18.26
C GLN A 73 8.70 -1.19 16.98
N GLN A 74 8.50 -1.83 15.83
CA GLN A 74 8.58 -1.16 14.53
C GLN A 74 7.26 -1.30 13.80
N VAL A 75 6.88 -0.26 13.07
CA VAL A 75 5.75 -0.35 12.16
C VAL A 75 6.23 -1.00 10.87
N ARG A 76 5.45 -1.93 10.38
CA ARG A 76 5.70 -2.63 9.11
C ARG A 76 4.50 -2.43 8.21
N VAL A 77 4.79 -2.27 6.93
CA VAL A 77 3.76 -2.04 5.91
C VAL A 77 3.92 -3.11 4.82
N LYS A 78 2.80 -3.72 4.44
CA LYS A 78 2.75 -4.61 3.28
C LYS A 78 1.70 -4.09 2.31
N VAL A 79 2.04 -4.09 1.03
CA VAL A 79 1.08 -3.77 -0.02
C VAL A 79 1.06 -4.91 -1.03
N PHE A 80 -0.11 -5.14 -1.64
CA PHE A 80 -0.33 -6.22 -2.60
C PHE A 80 -0.82 -5.63 -3.90
N ILE A 81 -0.05 -5.82 -4.97
CA ILE A 81 -0.35 -5.23 -6.27
C ILE A 81 -0.15 -6.21 -7.41
N ILE A 82 -0.76 -5.88 -8.53
CA ILE A 82 -0.52 -6.50 -9.84
C ILE A 82 0.04 -5.38 -10.71
N THR A 83 1.12 -5.65 -11.42
CA THR A 83 1.75 -4.65 -12.30
C THR A 83 1.33 -4.84 -13.74
N ALA A 84 1.31 -3.77 -14.53
CA ALA A 84 1.09 -3.85 -15.95
C ALA A 84 2.33 -4.40 -16.64
N PHE A 85 2.12 -5.22 -17.68
CA PHE A 85 3.23 -5.76 -18.48
C PHE A 85 4.08 -4.60 -19.06
N GLY A 86 5.38 -4.75 -18.99
CA GLY A 86 6.32 -3.74 -19.48
C GLY A 86 6.69 -2.66 -18.49
N SER A 87 6.01 -2.60 -17.33
CA SER A 87 6.37 -1.64 -16.29
C SER A 87 7.68 -2.03 -15.60
N SER A 88 8.47 -1.03 -15.23
CA SER A 88 9.69 -1.27 -14.45
C SER A 88 9.32 -1.54 -12.99
N ILE A 89 9.55 -2.76 -12.52
CA ILE A 89 9.31 -3.13 -11.13
C ILE A 89 10.16 -2.29 -10.19
N SER A 90 11.42 -2.05 -10.55
CA SER A 90 12.33 -1.24 -9.75
C SER A 90 11.81 0.19 -9.57
N GLU A 91 11.41 0.83 -10.67
CA GLU A 91 10.90 2.21 -10.60
C GLU A 91 9.57 2.30 -9.84
N LEU A 92 8.66 1.34 -10.07
CA LEU A 92 7.37 1.31 -9.39
C LEU A 92 7.53 1.11 -7.89
N THR A 93 8.37 0.16 -7.48
CA THR A 93 8.57 -0.10 -6.06
C THR A 93 9.28 1.05 -5.37
N ASP A 94 10.24 1.68 -6.01
CA ASP A 94 10.89 2.87 -5.46
C ASP A 94 9.90 4.00 -5.26
N GLU A 95 8.99 4.21 -6.21
CA GLU A 95 7.94 5.21 -6.10
C GLU A 95 7.00 4.91 -4.93
N ILE A 96 6.61 3.65 -4.77
CA ILE A 96 5.74 3.23 -3.67
C ILE A 96 6.44 3.47 -2.33
N PHE A 97 7.69 3.06 -2.19
CA PHE A 97 8.46 3.28 -0.98
C PHE A 97 8.54 4.77 -0.63
N ARG A 98 8.85 5.60 -1.62
CA ARG A 98 8.97 7.03 -1.44
C ARG A 98 7.66 7.66 -0.95
N ARG A 99 6.54 7.26 -1.54
CA ARG A 99 5.23 7.78 -1.14
C ARG A 99 4.85 7.37 0.26
N ILE A 100 5.08 6.12 0.63
CA ILE A 100 4.79 5.63 1.99
C ILE A 100 5.65 6.36 3.01
N GLU A 101 6.94 6.51 2.74
CA GLU A 101 7.84 7.24 3.63
C GLU A 101 7.44 8.71 3.77
N ASN A 102 6.98 9.31 2.69
CA ASN A 102 6.48 10.67 2.72
C ASN A 102 5.21 10.81 3.57
N ASP A 103 4.31 9.82 3.52
CA ASP A 103 3.12 9.81 4.36
C ASP A 103 3.48 9.81 5.84
N PHE A 104 4.46 8.99 6.21
CA PHE A 104 4.94 8.93 7.58
C PHE A 104 5.58 10.27 7.99
N ALA A 105 6.32 10.90 7.08
CA ALA A 105 6.91 12.21 7.34
C ALA A 105 5.84 13.30 7.53
N ILE A 106 4.78 13.27 6.74
CA ILE A 106 3.65 14.20 6.88
C ILE A 106 3.02 14.06 8.28
N LEU A 107 2.89 12.83 8.77
CA LEU A 107 2.37 12.56 10.10
C LEU A 107 3.42 12.81 11.20
N LYS A 108 4.62 13.24 10.84
CA LYS A 108 5.75 13.47 11.76
C LYS A 108 6.15 12.22 12.53
N LEU A 109 6.12 11.09 11.84
CA LEU A 109 6.49 9.79 12.38
C LEU A 109 7.81 9.34 11.77
N ASN A 110 8.50 8.44 12.46
CA ASN A 110 9.66 7.79 11.90
C ASN A 110 9.25 6.87 10.75
N ASN A 111 10.16 6.65 9.80
CA ASN A 111 9.90 5.74 8.69
C ASN A 111 9.52 4.36 9.19
N PRO A 112 8.66 3.63 8.44
CA PRO A 112 8.40 2.22 8.76
C PRO A 112 9.71 1.44 8.80
N GLY A 113 9.81 0.48 9.71
CA GLY A 113 11.00 -0.36 9.82
C GLY A 113 11.18 -1.24 8.58
N ILE A 114 10.08 -1.77 8.07
CA ILE A 114 10.08 -2.61 6.86
C ILE A 114 8.85 -2.25 6.02
N ILE A 115 9.08 -2.04 4.72
CA ILE A 115 8.01 -1.91 3.73
C ILE A 115 8.20 -3.05 2.74
N THR A 116 7.14 -3.86 2.54
CA THR A 116 7.17 -4.96 1.59
C THR A 116 6.13 -4.71 0.50
N VAL A 117 6.58 -4.68 -0.75
CA VAL A 117 5.69 -4.64 -1.91
C VAL A 117 5.60 -6.05 -2.46
N ASN A 118 4.39 -6.62 -2.41
CA ASN A 118 4.14 -7.96 -2.93
C ASN A 118 3.48 -7.83 -4.30
N ILE A 119 4.20 -8.27 -5.33
CA ILE A 119 3.68 -8.28 -6.70
C ILE A 119 3.11 -9.67 -6.94
N LYS A 120 1.79 -9.75 -7.04
CA LYS A 120 1.06 -11.02 -7.13
C LYS A 120 0.77 -11.43 -8.56
N GLY A 121 0.99 -10.56 -9.51
CA GLY A 121 0.76 -10.87 -10.91
C GLY A 121 1.19 -9.77 -11.85
N VAL A 122 1.20 -10.10 -13.13
CA VAL A 122 1.45 -9.15 -14.22
C VAL A 122 0.26 -9.22 -15.16
N MET A 123 -0.32 -8.07 -15.48
CA MET A 123 -1.46 -7.99 -16.38
C MET A 123 -1.01 -7.65 -17.79
N SER A 124 -1.44 -8.47 -18.75
CA SER A 124 -1.20 -8.25 -20.17
C SER A 124 -2.48 -8.60 -20.93
N GLU A 125 -3.01 -7.66 -21.71
CA GLU A 125 -4.17 -7.88 -22.57
C GLU A 125 -5.36 -8.53 -21.82
N ASP A 126 -5.75 -7.96 -20.68
CA ASP A 126 -6.84 -8.44 -19.82
C ASP A 126 -6.59 -9.80 -19.15
N GLN A 127 -5.40 -10.36 -19.31
CA GLN A 127 -5.02 -11.58 -18.61
C GLN A 127 -4.00 -11.28 -17.51
N ILE A 128 -4.18 -11.95 -16.39
CA ILE A 128 -3.26 -11.82 -15.25
C ILE A 128 -2.46 -13.10 -15.13
N VAL A 129 -1.14 -12.99 -15.28
CA VAL A 129 -0.23 -14.08 -15.05
C VAL A 129 0.25 -13.99 -13.61
N ARG A 130 0.01 -15.03 -12.84
CA ARG A 130 0.40 -15.03 -11.42
C ARG A 130 1.90 -14.96 -11.24
N ARG A 131 2.31 -14.16 -10.28
CA ARG A 131 3.71 -14.03 -9.84
C ARG A 131 3.72 -13.95 -8.33
N ASN A 132 4.86 -14.12 -7.74
CA ASN A 132 5.03 -13.96 -6.31
C ASN A 132 6.40 -13.32 -6.07
N ILE A 133 6.44 -12.01 -6.22
CA ILE A 133 7.67 -11.25 -6.09
C ILE A 133 7.53 -10.33 -4.88
N GLU A 134 8.51 -10.35 -4.00
CA GLU A 134 8.56 -9.44 -2.86
C GLU A 134 9.73 -8.48 -3.05
N VAL A 135 9.46 -7.18 -2.96
CA VAL A 135 10.50 -6.16 -2.92
C VAL A 135 10.43 -5.52 -1.54
N ILE A 136 11.52 -5.56 -0.82
CA ILE A 136 11.58 -5.18 0.59
C ILE A 136 12.52 -4.00 0.77
N ARG A 137 12.04 -2.98 1.48
CA ARG A 137 12.89 -1.87 1.93
C ARG A 137 12.96 -1.90 3.44
N LYS A 138 14.17 -1.99 3.96
CA LYS A 138 14.43 -1.98 5.40
C LYS A 138 15.02 -0.64 5.80
N ASN A 139 14.40 0.00 6.77
CA ASN A 139 14.88 1.24 7.38
C ASN A 139 15.37 0.89 8.79
N VAL A 140 16.64 0.64 8.90
CA VAL A 140 17.26 0.23 10.18
C VAL A 140 17.87 1.42 10.87
#